data_7198bf0b34340032742c374e30a3940c
#
_entry.id   7198bf0b34340032742c374e30a3940c
#
_cell.length_a   1.000
_cell.length_b   1.000
_cell.length_c   1.000
_cell.angle_alpha   90.00
_cell.angle_beta   90.00
_cell.angle_gamma   90.00
#
_symmetry.space_group_name_H-M   'P 1'
#
loop_
_entity.id
_entity.type
_entity.pdbx_description
1 polymer ?
#
loop_
_entity_poly.entity_id
_entity_poly.type
_entity_poly.pdbx_seq_one_letter_code
_entity_poly.pdbx_strand_id
1 'polypeptide(L)'
;MVALGIRKFFRLCAIWLTLEAAALSGLGAPPSWGGQDGMNLSTADKQLLLHVARDSIEAHLKGKAATPVKTESEVLCEPRGAFVSLHRRGQLRGCIGYLEAVKPLLQTVREMAAAAAFHDPRFRPLQADELSDLEIEISVLSPMRLIKSTEEIEVGKHGLYIVKGYNRGLLLPQVATQYHWDRLAFLEQTCCKAGLPPDAWKDPDTKIYVFSAAVFADHLNNP
;
A
#
# COMPACT_ATOMS: atom_id res chain seq x y z
N MET A 1 -2.23 8.95 -36.68
CA MET A 1 -1.52 7.95 -35.85
C MET A 1 -1.53 8.33 -34.36
N VAL A 2 -2.68 8.64 -33.75
CA VAL A 2 -2.78 9.08 -32.33
C VAL A 2 -3.78 8.19 -31.53
N ALA A 3 -4.45 7.25 -32.18
CA ALA A 3 -5.53 6.47 -31.54
C ALA A 3 -5.10 5.17 -30.81
N LEU A 4 -3.82 4.80 -30.81
CA LEU A 4 -3.36 3.52 -30.25
C LEU A 4 -2.90 3.62 -28.78
N GLY A 5 -2.66 4.83 -28.25
CA GLY A 5 -2.20 5.07 -26.89
C GLY A 5 -3.30 5.00 -25.83
N ILE A 6 -4.52 5.39 -26.18
CA ILE A 6 -5.64 5.57 -25.25
C ILE A 6 -6.21 4.23 -24.76
N ARG A 7 -6.20 3.18 -25.59
CA ARG A 7 -6.75 1.86 -25.20
C ARG A 7 -5.91 1.08 -24.20
N LYS A 8 -4.61 1.35 -24.08
CA LYS A 8 -3.76 0.73 -23.03
C LYS A 8 -3.94 1.40 -21.66
N PHE A 9 -4.28 2.69 -21.63
CA PHE A 9 -4.50 3.44 -20.40
C PHE A 9 -5.76 2.99 -19.63
N PHE A 10 -6.85 2.69 -20.34
CA PHE A 10 -8.09 2.23 -19.71
C PHE A 10 -7.98 0.84 -19.06
N ARG A 11 -7.10 -0.03 -19.54
CA ARG A 11 -6.90 -1.36 -18.94
C ARG A 11 -6.16 -1.32 -17.60
N LEU A 12 -5.30 -0.34 -17.35
CA LEU A 12 -4.58 -0.18 -16.09
C LEU A 12 -5.44 0.44 -14.98
N CYS A 13 -6.39 1.31 -15.33
CA CYS A 13 -7.34 1.87 -14.36
C CYS A 13 -8.29 0.80 -13.80
N ALA A 14 -8.62 -0.23 -14.59
CA ALA A 14 -9.54 -1.30 -14.18
C ALA A 14 -8.95 -2.34 -13.21
N ILE A 15 -7.61 -2.44 -13.12
CA ILE A 15 -6.95 -3.47 -12.29
C ILE A 15 -6.99 -3.14 -10.79
N TRP A 16 -7.29 -1.89 -10.41
CA TRP A 16 -7.27 -1.43 -9.01
C TRP A 16 -8.66 -1.09 -8.43
N LEU A 17 -9.74 -1.46 -9.11
CA LEU A 17 -11.09 -0.95 -8.79
C LEU A 17 -11.86 -1.74 -7.74
N THR A 18 -11.24 -2.66 -6.99
CA THR A 18 -11.94 -3.39 -5.93
C THR A 18 -11.21 -3.31 -4.60
N LEU A 19 -11.14 -2.10 -4.03
CA LEU A 19 -11.09 -1.96 -2.58
C LEU A 19 -12.49 -1.50 -2.16
N GLU A 20 -13.38 -2.43 -1.85
CA GLU A 20 -14.69 -2.10 -1.29
C GLU A 20 -14.51 -1.33 0.00
N ALA A 21 -15.12 -0.14 0.00
CA ALA A 21 -15.23 0.71 1.16
C ALA A 21 -16.13 0.03 2.19
N ALA A 22 -15.56 -0.51 3.25
CA ALA A 22 -16.30 -0.71 4.48
C ALA A 22 -16.72 0.67 4.99
N ALA A 23 -18.03 0.92 4.96
CA ALA A 23 -18.62 2.15 5.46
C ALA A 23 -18.35 2.29 6.96
N LEU A 24 -17.52 3.27 7.33
CA LEU A 24 -17.39 3.78 8.68
C LEU A 24 -17.76 5.26 8.69
N SER A 25 -19.01 5.53 9.03
CA SER A 25 -19.49 6.84 9.47
C SER A 25 -18.87 7.16 10.83
N GLY A 26 -17.98 8.13 10.87
CA GLY A 26 -17.38 8.62 12.10
C GLY A 26 -15.91 9.00 11.94
N LEU A 27 -15.60 10.00 11.10
CA LEU A 27 -14.23 10.49 10.95
C LEU A 27 -14.01 11.68 11.86
N GLY A 28 -13.42 11.41 13.03
CA GLY A 28 -12.58 12.39 13.71
C GLY A 28 -11.39 12.73 12.82
N ALA A 29 -10.89 13.98 12.88
CA ALA A 29 -9.67 14.40 12.20
C ALA A 29 -8.52 13.41 12.54
N PRO A 30 -7.63 13.11 11.59
CA PRO A 30 -6.49 12.24 11.89
C PRO A 30 -5.64 12.90 12.99
N PRO A 31 -5.10 12.11 13.93
CA PRO A 31 -4.26 12.64 14.99
C PRO A 31 -3.08 13.42 14.39
N SER A 32 -2.78 14.58 14.97
CA SER A 32 -1.63 15.40 14.57
C SER A 32 -0.34 14.77 15.07
N TRP A 33 0.34 14.05 14.19
CA TRP A 33 1.66 13.48 14.46
C TRP A 33 2.71 14.51 14.00
N GLY A 34 3.39 15.13 14.95
CA GLY A 34 4.52 16.03 14.69
C GLY A 34 5.81 15.22 14.48
N GLY A 35 6.59 15.60 13.47
CA GLY A 35 7.99 15.17 13.32
C GLY A 35 8.30 14.49 11.99
N GLN A 36 9.43 14.90 11.44
CA GLN A 36 10.08 14.43 10.22
C GLN A 36 10.07 12.90 10.08
N ASP A 37 9.64 12.42 8.91
CA ASP A 37 9.78 11.04 8.38
C ASP A 37 9.81 9.91 9.43
N GLY A 38 8.78 9.82 10.25
CA GLY A 38 8.67 8.94 11.42
C GLY A 38 8.63 7.43 11.13
N MET A 39 9.50 6.93 10.25
CA MET A 39 9.63 5.50 9.94
C MET A 39 11.00 4.96 10.32
N ASN A 40 11.35 5.04 11.63
CA ASN A 40 12.57 4.41 12.16
C ASN A 40 12.39 2.90 12.32
N LEU A 41 12.13 2.19 11.21
CA LEU A 41 12.16 0.74 11.18
C LEU A 41 13.62 0.28 11.14
N SER A 42 14.07 -0.35 12.20
CA SER A 42 15.38 -1.00 12.23
C SER A 42 15.42 -2.20 11.26
N THR A 43 16.63 -2.68 10.95
CA THR A 43 16.78 -3.91 10.18
C THR A 43 16.09 -5.10 10.85
N ALA A 44 16.18 -5.18 12.18
CA ALA A 44 15.51 -6.23 12.97
C ALA A 44 13.98 -6.14 12.85
N ASP A 45 13.40 -4.92 12.89
CA ASP A 45 11.97 -4.73 12.72
C ASP A 45 11.49 -5.21 11.33
N LYS A 46 12.23 -4.85 10.29
CA LYS A 46 11.92 -5.27 8.92
C LYS A 46 11.96 -6.79 8.77
N GLN A 47 13.00 -7.43 9.31
CA GLN A 47 13.13 -8.90 9.30
C GLN A 47 12.00 -9.56 10.08
N LEU A 48 11.62 -9.02 11.23
CA LEU A 48 10.52 -9.54 12.04
C LEU A 48 9.18 -9.41 11.29
N LEU A 49 8.91 -8.28 10.62
CA LEU A 49 7.70 -8.10 9.82
C LEU A 49 7.62 -9.09 8.65
N LEU A 50 8.73 -9.31 7.93
CA LEU A 50 8.79 -10.30 6.85
C LEU A 50 8.57 -11.73 7.37
N HIS A 51 9.18 -12.07 8.51
CA HIS A 51 8.96 -13.35 9.17
C HIS A 51 7.50 -13.55 9.56
N VAL A 52 6.87 -12.56 10.18
CA VAL A 52 5.45 -12.61 10.59
C VAL A 52 4.53 -12.73 9.38
N ALA A 53 4.83 -12.05 8.27
CA ALA A 53 4.06 -12.17 7.03
C ALA A 53 4.12 -13.60 6.48
N ARG A 54 5.32 -14.18 6.41
CA ARG A 54 5.53 -15.55 5.93
C ARG A 54 4.89 -16.59 6.84
N ASP A 55 5.09 -16.49 8.16
CA ASP A 55 4.45 -17.38 9.14
C ASP A 55 2.91 -17.35 9.04
N SER A 56 2.33 -16.15 8.83
CA SER A 56 0.89 -16.01 8.64
C SER A 56 0.37 -16.77 7.42
N ILE A 57 1.08 -16.70 6.30
CA ILE A 57 0.72 -17.43 5.07
C ILE A 57 0.87 -18.93 5.27
N GLU A 58 2.00 -19.37 5.84
CA GLU A 58 2.26 -20.79 6.09
C GLU A 58 1.26 -21.41 7.09
N ALA A 59 0.95 -20.71 8.16
CA ALA A 59 -0.03 -21.17 9.14
C ALA A 59 -1.41 -21.36 8.50
N HIS A 60 -1.82 -20.42 7.67
CA HIS A 60 -3.10 -20.50 6.95
C HIS A 60 -3.14 -21.72 6.01
N LEU A 61 -2.08 -21.97 5.22
CA LEU A 61 -1.98 -23.16 4.36
C LEU A 61 -2.07 -24.48 5.15
N LYS A 62 -1.57 -24.47 6.38
CA LYS A 62 -1.59 -25.65 7.28
C LYS A 62 -2.89 -25.75 8.09
N GLY A 63 -3.84 -24.82 7.93
CA GLY A 63 -5.06 -24.75 8.71
C GLY A 63 -4.81 -24.50 10.21
N LYS A 64 -3.73 -23.77 10.55
CA LYS A 64 -3.31 -23.47 11.91
C LYS A 64 -3.39 -21.98 12.18
N ALA A 65 -3.42 -21.61 13.46
CA ALA A 65 -3.21 -20.21 13.85
C ALA A 65 -1.74 -19.83 13.66
N ALA A 66 -1.48 -18.61 13.18
CA ALA A 66 -0.14 -18.06 13.11
C ALA A 66 0.48 -17.90 14.51
N THR A 67 1.78 -18.06 14.62
CA THR A 67 2.51 -18.00 15.88
C THR A 67 2.38 -16.61 16.53
N PRO A 68 1.96 -16.50 17.81
CA PRO A 68 1.97 -15.22 18.50
C PRO A 68 3.40 -14.70 18.63
N VAL A 69 3.64 -13.49 18.13
CA VAL A 69 4.93 -12.82 18.25
C VAL A 69 4.81 -11.67 19.25
N LYS A 70 5.68 -11.65 20.26
CA LYS A 70 5.85 -10.53 21.17
C LYS A 70 7.02 -9.68 20.66
N THR A 71 6.89 -8.38 20.74
CA THR A 71 7.94 -7.44 20.41
C THR A 71 8.00 -6.33 21.44
N GLU A 72 9.20 -5.84 21.73
CA GLU A 72 9.45 -4.64 22.55
C GLU A 72 9.61 -3.39 21.66
N SER A 73 9.59 -3.56 20.34
CA SER A 73 9.71 -2.44 19.41
C SER A 73 8.43 -1.61 19.42
N GLU A 74 8.52 -0.39 19.92
CA GLU A 74 7.40 0.55 19.98
C GLU A 74 6.78 0.79 18.60
N VAL A 75 7.62 0.94 17.58
CA VAL A 75 7.16 1.20 16.21
C VAL A 75 6.30 0.06 15.64
N LEU A 76 6.55 -1.18 16.05
CA LEU A 76 5.74 -2.34 15.63
C LEU A 76 4.41 -2.44 16.39
N CYS A 77 4.34 -1.81 17.55
CA CYS A 77 3.11 -1.69 18.36
C CYS A 77 2.27 -0.49 17.99
N GLU A 78 2.82 0.51 17.28
CA GLU A 78 2.08 1.67 16.82
C GLU A 78 1.08 1.31 15.71
N PRO A 79 -0.12 1.92 15.69
CA PRO A 79 -1.01 1.82 14.57
C PRO A 79 -0.38 2.42 13.29
N ARG A 80 -0.32 1.63 12.22
CA ARG A 80 0.21 2.09 10.92
C ARG A 80 -0.48 1.40 9.76
N GLY A 81 -0.64 2.15 8.66
CA GLY A 81 -1.02 1.57 7.38
C GLY A 81 0.14 0.76 6.79
N ALA A 82 -0.17 -0.36 6.17
CA ALA A 82 0.82 -1.15 5.46
C ALA A 82 0.17 -1.95 4.33
N PHE A 83 0.95 -2.21 3.28
CA PHE A 83 0.61 -3.14 2.20
C PHE A 83 1.55 -4.33 2.23
N VAL A 84 1.02 -5.49 1.91
CA VAL A 84 1.80 -6.68 1.63
C VAL A 84 1.57 -7.09 0.19
N SER A 85 2.64 -7.09 -0.59
CA SER A 85 2.67 -7.55 -1.98
C SER A 85 3.38 -8.89 -2.04
N LEU A 86 2.80 -9.80 -2.76
CA LEU A 86 3.36 -11.11 -3.02
C LEU A 86 3.79 -11.17 -4.48
N HIS A 87 5.01 -11.59 -4.73
CA HIS A 87 5.54 -11.80 -6.07
C HIS A 87 5.97 -13.24 -6.25
N ARG A 88 5.91 -13.70 -7.47
CA ARG A 88 6.39 -15.02 -7.87
C ARG A 88 7.03 -14.90 -9.25
N ARG A 89 8.31 -15.25 -9.34
CA ARG A 89 9.09 -15.12 -10.60
C ARG A 89 9.00 -13.74 -11.23
N GLY A 90 9.11 -12.70 -10.38
CA GLY A 90 9.04 -11.30 -10.79
C GLY A 90 7.65 -10.78 -11.18
N GLN A 91 6.59 -11.59 -11.03
CA GLN A 91 5.22 -11.19 -11.34
C GLN A 91 4.39 -11.03 -10.07
N LEU A 92 3.50 -10.03 -10.04
CA LEU A 92 2.58 -9.82 -8.94
C LEU A 92 1.67 -11.05 -8.79
N ARG A 93 1.56 -11.58 -7.56
CA ARG A 93 0.74 -12.75 -7.18
C ARG A 93 -0.37 -12.41 -6.19
N GLY A 94 -0.30 -11.29 -5.52
CA GLY A 94 -1.30 -10.74 -4.60
C GLY A 94 -0.82 -9.45 -3.99
N CYS A 95 -1.74 -8.54 -3.63
CA CYS A 95 -1.40 -7.30 -2.93
C CYS A 95 -2.63 -6.75 -2.22
N ILE A 96 -2.59 -6.75 -0.88
CA ILE A 96 -3.64 -6.17 -0.03
C ILE A 96 -3.00 -5.33 1.05
N GLY A 97 -3.68 -4.28 1.49
CA GLY A 97 -3.21 -3.43 2.58
C GLY A 97 -4.29 -2.55 3.18
N TYR A 98 -3.96 -1.97 4.33
CA TYR A 98 -4.73 -0.91 4.96
C TYR A 98 -4.03 0.44 4.79
N LEU A 99 -4.79 1.46 4.39
CA LEU A 99 -4.34 2.85 4.35
C LEU A 99 -4.35 3.49 5.73
N GLU A 100 -5.36 3.17 6.51
CA GLU A 100 -5.62 3.78 7.80
C GLU A 100 -4.82 3.08 8.90
N ALA A 101 -4.25 3.87 9.81
CA ALA A 101 -3.50 3.40 10.95
C ALA A 101 -4.46 2.98 12.10
N VAL A 102 -5.20 1.88 11.91
CA VAL A 102 -6.22 1.42 12.86
C VAL A 102 -5.76 0.30 13.78
N LYS A 103 -4.67 -0.40 13.43
CA LYS A 103 -4.14 -1.55 14.17
C LYS A 103 -2.63 -1.44 14.31
N PRO A 104 -2.02 -2.05 15.34
CA PRO A 104 -0.58 -2.18 15.45
C PRO A 104 0.03 -2.71 14.15
N LEU A 105 1.19 -2.16 13.75
CA LEU A 105 1.84 -2.51 12.49
C LEU A 105 2.07 -4.01 12.34
N LEU A 106 2.52 -4.68 13.41
CA LEU A 106 2.74 -6.12 13.42
C LEU A 106 1.46 -6.90 13.07
N GLN A 107 0.32 -6.47 13.63
CA GLN A 107 -0.97 -7.09 13.36
C GLN A 107 -1.46 -6.78 11.94
N THR A 108 -1.28 -5.53 11.49
CA THR A 108 -1.62 -5.11 10.12
C THR A 108 -0.89 -5.98 9.10
N VAL A 109 0.43 -6.14 9.25
CA VAL A 109 1.23 -6.95 8.32
C VAL A 109 0.79 -8.43 8.35
N ARG A 110 0.55 -9.00 9.52
CA ARG A 110 0.05 -10.38 9.65
C ARG A 110 -1.25 -10.60 8.89
N GLU A 111 -2.22 -9.73 9.09
CA GLU A 111 -3.54 -9.84 8.44
C GLU A 111 -3.45 -9.60 6.94
N MET A 112 -2.67 -8.60 6.52
CA MET A 112 -2.54 -8.25 5.09
C MET A 112 -1.77 -9.29 4.31
N ALA A 113 -0.81 -9.99 4.92
CA ALA A 113 -0.12 -11.12 4.30
C ALA A 113 -1.09 -12.27 3.98
N ALA A 114 -1.90 -12.66 4.95
CA ALA A 114 -2.94 -13.67 4.72
C ALA A 114 -3.98 -13.20 3.69
N ALA A 115 -4.41 -11.93 3.76
CA ALA A 115 -5.36 -11.37 2.81
C ALA A 115 -4.79 -11.34 1.38
N ALA A 116 -3.54 -10.92 1.20
CA ALA A 116 -2.88 -10.91 -0.11
C ALA A 116 -2.75 -12.32 -0.72
N ALA A 117 -2.51 -13.32 0.12
CA ALA A 117 -2.35 -14.71 -0.34
C ALA A 117 -3.68 -15.39 -0.68
N PHE A 118 -4.76 -15.11 0.07
CA PHE A 118 -5.97 -15.91 0.01
C PHE A 118 -7.25 -15.15 -0.34
N HIS A 119 -7.25 -13.81 -0.23
CA HIS A 119 -8.45 -12.99 -0.39
C HIS A 119 -8.30 -11.86 -1.41
N ASP A 120 -7.21 -11.81 -2.18
CA ASP A 120 -7.10 -10.88 -3.30
C ASP A 120 -7.98 -11.38 -4.46
N PRO A 121 -9.07 -10.67 -4.82
CA PRO A 121 -10.04 -11.15 -5.81
C PRO A 121 -9.49 -11.28 -7.24
N ARG A 122 -8.30 -10.72 -7.49
CA ARG A 122 -7.63 -10.80 -8.80
C ARG A 122 -6.94 -12.14 -9.03
N PHE A 123 -6.72 -12.92 -7.97
CA PHE A 123 -5.94 -14.14 -8.00
C PHE A 123 -6.67 -15.29 -7.29
N ARG A 124 -6.39 -16.51 -7.70
CA ARG A 124 -6.82 -17.69 -6.93
C ARG A 124 -6.08 -17.73 -5.58
N PRO A 125 -6.66 -18.33 -4.53
CA PRO A 125 -5.95 -18.55 -3.28
C PRO A 125 -4.62 -19.26 -3.49
N LEU A 126 -3.59 -18.83 -2.75
CA LEU A 126 -2.24 -19.38 -2.82
C LEU A 126 -2.24 -20.87 -2.47
N GLN A 127 -1.44 -21.65 -3.20
CA GLN A 127 -1.27 -23.08 -2.96
C GLN A 127 0.09 -23.37 -2.32
N ALA A 128 0.22 -24.53 -1.64
CA ALA A 128 1.42 -24.88 -0.89
C ALA A 128 2.68 -25.02 -1.77
N ASP A 129 2.52 -25.45 -3.02
CA ASP A 129 3.61 -25.58 -3.99
C ASP A 129 4.16 -24.25 -4.50
N GLU A 130 3.43 -23.15 -4.25
CA GLU A 130 3.86 -21.80 -4.64
C GLU A 130 4.76 -21.15 -3.58
N LEU A 131 4.81 -21.69 -2.36
CA LEU A 131 5.45 -21.04 -1.21
C LEU A 131 6.98 -20.93 -1.36
N SER A 132 7.61 -21.90 -2.03
CA SER A 132 9.08 -21.95 -2.17
C SER A 132 9.66 -20.84 -3.05
N ASP A 133 8.89 -20.34 -4.02
CA ASP A 133 9.28 -19.26 -4.93
C ASP A 133 8.45 -17.97 -4.72
N LEU A 134 7.85 -17.83 -3.51
CA LEU A 134 7.08 -16.67 -3.13
C LEU A 134 7.98 -15.61 -2.48
N GLU A 135 8.05 -14.43 -3.07
CA GLU A 135 8.70 -13.24 -2.54
C GLU A 135 7.65 -12.35 -1.87
N ILE A 136 7.98 -11.83 -0.69
CA ILE A 136 7.11 -10.94 0.10
C ILE A 136 7.73 -9.56 0.14
N GLU A 137 6.99 -8.56 -0.32
CA GLU A 137 7.34 -7.14 -0.19
C GLU A 137 6.36 -6.47 0.77
N ILE A 138 6.88 -5.67 1.70
CA ILE A 138 6.08 -4.90 2.65
C ILE A 138 6.35 -3.41 2.42
N SER A 139 5.26 -2.65 2.26
CA SER A 139 5.28 -1.18 2.20
C SER A 139 4.61 -0.63 3.46
N VAL A 140 5.37 -0.11 4.40
CA VAL A 140 4.86 0.56 5.61
C VAL A 140 4.67 2.04 5.31
N LEU A 141 3.48 2.57 5.59
CA LEU A 141 3.14 3.96 5.31
C LEU A 141 3.50 4.89 6.47
N SER A 142 4.05 6.07 6.15
CA SER A 142 4.11 7.17 7.12
C SER A 142 2.70 7.73 7.38
N PRO A 143 2.52 8.50 8.47
CA PRO A 143 1.31 9.29 8.63
C PRO A 143 1.05 10.19 7.42
N MET A 144 -0.23 10.32 7.05
CA MET A 144 -0.62 11.17 5.94
C MET A 144 -0.58 12.65 6.35
N ARG A 145 0.00 13.50 5.53
CA ARG A 145 0.09 14.94 5.73
C ARG A 145 -0.68 15.67 4.63
N LEU A 146 -1.67 16.48 5.03
CA LEU A 146 -2.38 17.39 4.12
C LEU A 146 -1.39 18.44 3.59
N ILE A 147 -1.33 18.62 2.28
CA ILE A 147 -0.51 19.65 1.64
C ILE A 147 -1.34 20.88 1.28
N LYS A 148 -0.65 22.03 1.24
CA LYS A 148 -1.25 23.33 0.85
C LYS A 148 -0.90 23.71 -0.59
N SER A 149 0.18 23.14 -1.12
CA SER A 149 0.65 23.38 -2.47
C SER A 149 1.11 22.09 -3.11
N THR A 150 0.82 21.90 -4.39
CA THR A 150 1.32 20.78 -5.19
C THR A 150 2.84 20.77 -5.30
N GLU A 151 3.51 21.91 -5.05
CA GLU A 151 4.97 22.00 -5.03
C GLU A 151 5.63 21.18 -3.91
N GLU A 152 4.87 20.84 -2.86
CA GLU A 152 5.32 19.98 -1.77
C GLU A 152 5.45 18.49 -2.18
N ILE A 153 4.95 18.13 -3.36
CA ILE A 153 5.01 16.75 -3.87
C ILE A 153 6.39 16.48 -4.44
N GLU A 154 7.10 15.51 -3.85
CA GLU A 154 8.36 14.99 -4.35
C GLU A 154 8.10 13.62 -5.00
N VAL A 155 8.16 13.55 -6.34
CA VAL A 155 7.99 12.30 -7.09
C VAL A 155 9.09 11.31 -6.73
N GLY A 156 8.70 10.07 -6.48
CA GLY A 156 9.62 9.00 -6.03
C GLY A 156 9.80 8.91 -4.51
N LYS A 157 9.47 9.96 -3.78
CA LYS A 157 9.48 9.99 -2.30
C LYS A 157 8.08 9.92 -1.73
N HIS A 158 7.19 10.73 -2.26
CA HIS A 158 5.81 10.82 -1.78
C HIS A 158 4.86 9.93 -2.58
N GLY A 159 3.99 9.22 -1.86
CA GLY A 159 2.72 8.75 -2.36
C GLY A 159 1.66 9.86 -2.25
N LEU A 160 0.59 9.74 -3.01
CA LEU A 160 -0.53 10.66 -3.00
C LEU A 160 -1.81 9.97 -2.56
N TYR A 161 -2.56 10.65 -1.70
CA TYR A 161 -3.93 10.28 -1.36
C TYR A 161 -4.84 11.48 -1.60
N ILE A 162 -5.79 11.32 -2.51
CA ILE A 162 -6.75 12.35 -2.90
C ILE A 162 -8.13 12.00 -2.39
N VAL A 163 -8.79 12.99 -1.78
CA VAL A 163 -10.14 12.88 -1.23
C VAL A 163 -10.98 14.04 -1.71
N LYS A 164 -12.13 13.75 -2.30
CA LYS A 164 -13.17 14.72 -2.65
C LYS A 164 -14.55 14.13 -2.41
N GLY A 165 -15.24 14.60 -1.37
CA GLY A 165 -16.50 14.02 -0.94
C GLY A 165 -16.32 12.55 -0.55
N TYR A 166 -17.00 11.66 -1.25
CA TYR A 166 -16.89 10.20 -1.07
C TYR A 166 -15.80 9.56 -1.93
N ASN A 167 -15.28 10.28 -2.92
CA ASN A 167 -14.25 9.79 -3.83
C ASN A 167 -12.88 9.78 -3.15
N ARG A 168 -12.17 8.66 -3.25
CA ARG A 168 -10.87 8.47 -2.63
C ARG A 168 -9.97 7.66 -3.55
N GLY A 169 -8.73 8.11 -3.72
CA GLY A 169 -7.74 7.39 -4.51
C GLY A 169 -6.35 7.55 -3.93
N LEU A 170 -5.59 6.49 -3.96
CA LEU A 170 -4.22 6.46 -3.48
C LEU A 170 -3.31 5.81 -4.51
N LEU A 171 -2.12 6.39 -4.66
CA LEU A 171 -1.00 5.80 -5.39
C LEU A 171 0.25 5.87 -4.54
N LEU A 172 0.97 4.74 -4.47
CA LEU A 172 2.24 4.62 -3.74
C LEU A 172 3.37 5.38 -4.46
N PRO A 173 4.44 5.78 -3.74
CA PRO A 173 5.55 6.55 -4.33
C PRO A 173 6.19 5.86 -5.54
N GLN A 174 6.38 4.54 -5.47
CA GLN A 174 7.03 3.75 -6.52
C GLN A 174 6.23 3.70 -7.83
N VAL A 175 4.92 3.93 -7.79
CA VAL A 175 4.08 3.91 -8.99
C VAL A 175 4.50 5.03 -9.95
N ALA A 176 4.69 6.25 -9.44
CA ALA A 176 5.11 7.38 -10.27
C ALA A 176 6.48 7.15 -10.93
N THR A 177 7.44 6.58 -10.21
CA THR A 177 8.77 6.26 -10.76
C THR A 177 8.73 5.13 -11.76
N GLN A 178 7.94 4.09 -11.50
CA GLN A 178 7.78 2.95 -12.41
C GLN A 178 7.20 3.35 -13.77
N TYR A 179 6.28 4.34 -13.79
CA TYR A 179 5.66 4.83 -15.01
C TYR A 179 6.31 6.10 -15.56
N HIS A 180 7.40 6.57 -14.95
CA HIS A 180 8.11 7.80 -15.34
C HIS A 180 7.19 9.02 -15.38
N TRP A 181 6.27 9.12 -14.43
CA TRP A 181 5.36 10.25 -14.31
C TRP A 181 6.06 11.43 -13.64
N ASP A 182 5.79 12.61 -14.18
CA ASP A 182 6.06 13.86 -13.47
C ASP A 182 4.99 14.13 -12.40
N ARG A 183 5.13 15.23 -11.68
CA ARG A 183 4.21 15.64 -10.63
C ARG A 183 2.77 15.80 -11.14
N LEU A 184 2.61 16.39 -12.33
CA LEU A 184 1.30 16.65 -12.91
C LEU A 184 0.60 15.35 -13.29
N ALA A 185 1.27 14.49 -14.03
CA ALA A 185 0.76 13.17 -14.38
C ALA A 185 0.42 12.34 -13.13
N PHE A 186 1.23 12.42 -12.07
CA PHE A 186 0.98 11.71 -10.82
C PHE A 186 -0.31 12.20 -10.13
N LEU A 187 -0.55 13.52 -10.09
CA LEU A 187 -1.80 14.11 -9.59
C LEU A 187 -3.00 13.65 -10.40
N GLU A 188 -2.92 13.76 -11.72
CA GLU A 188 -4.00 13.37 -12.65
C GLU A 188 -4.35 11.90 -12.51
N GLN A 189 -3.35 11.02 -12.47
CA GLN A 189 -3.57 9.57 -12.31
C GLN A 189 -4.14 9.23 -10.93
N THR A 190 -3.75 9.98 -9.87
CA THR A 190 -4.35 9.80 -8.56
C THR A 190 -5.80 10.27 -8.51
N CYS A 191 -6.16 11.34 -9.22
CA CYS A 191 -7.56 11.74 -9.41
C CYS A 191 -8.36 10.66 -10.14
N CYS A 192 -7.84 10.14 -11.24
CA CYS A 192 -8.45 9.02 -11.97
C CYS A 192 -8.64 7.79 -11.08
N LYS A 193 -7.65 7.50 -10.24
CA LYS A 193 -7.71 6.42 -9.23
C LYS A 193 -8.83 6.62 -8.22
N ALA A 194 -9.12 7.88 -7.87
CA ALA A 194 -10.24 8.25 -7.01
C ALA A 194 -11.61 8.22 -7.71
N GLY A 195 -11.66 7.91 -9.01
CA GLY A 195 -12.88 8.01 -9.82
C GLY A 195 -13.28 9.45 -10.13
N LEU A 196 -12.32 10.38 -10.11
CA LEU A 196 -12.48 11.79 -10.37
C LEU A 196 -11.92 12.17 -11.77
N PRO A 197 -12.35 13.29 -12.36
CA PRO A 197 -11.69 13.88 -13.52
C PRO A 197 -10.20 14.13 -13.25
N PRO A 198 -9.31 14.04 -14.27
CA PRO A 198 -7.87 14.22 -14.07
C PRO A 198 -7.48 15.56 -13.45
N ASP A 199 -8.22 16.60 -13.73
CA ASP A 199 -7.98 17.98 -13.24
C ASP A 199 -8.66 18.30 -11.89
N ALA A 200 -9.33 17.32 -11.26
CA ALA A 200 -10.06 17.51 -10.01
C ALA A 200 -9.16 17.96 -8.84
N TRP A 201 -7.84 17.77 -8.93
CA TRP A 201 -6.88 18.26 -7.94
C TRP A 201 -6.81 19.81 -7.85
N LYS A 202 -7.31 20.54 -8.88
CA LYS A 202 -7.39 22.00 -8.90
C LYS A 202 -8.59 22.56 -8.12
N ASP A 203 -9.55 21.71 -7.82
CA ASP A 203 -10.76 22.10 -7.11
C ASP A 203 -10.44 22.34 -5.62
N PRO A 204 -10.87 23.48 -5.03
CA PRO A 204 -10.61 23.82 -3.63
C PRO A 204 -11.18 22.82 -2.63
N ASP A 205 -12.22 22.06 -3.00
CA ASP A 205 -12.79 21.01 -2.16
C ASP A 205 -12.01 19.69 -2.21
N THR A 206 -11.02 19.58 -3.10
CA THR A 206 -10.15 18.41 -3.20
C THR A 206 -9.02 18.49 -2.18
N LYS A 207 -8.97 17.53 -1.27
CA LYS A 207 -7.88 17.39 -0.30
C LYS A 207 -6.81 16.46 -0.83
N ILE A 208 -5.57 16.94 -0.84
CA ILE A 208 -4.41 16.17 -1.29
C ILE A 208 -3.51 15.93 -0.09
N TYR A 209 -3.26 14.65 0.19
CA TYR A 209 -2.35 14.23 1.24
C TYR A 209 -1.13 13.59 0.60
N VAL A 210 0.03 13.82 1.22
CA VAL A 210 1.27 13.11 0.91
C VAL A 210 1.64 12.19 2.06
N PHE A 211 2.30 11.09 1.73
CA PHE A 211 2.89 10.15 2.67
C PHE A 211 4.14 9.55 2.04
N SER A 212 5.05 9.04 2.84
CA SER A 212 6.16 8.21 2.39
C SER A 212 5.89 6.74 2.69
N ALA A 213 6.63 5.85 2.04
CA ALA A 213 6.57 4.43 2.29
C ALA A 213 7.98 3.85 2.50
N ALA A 214 8.17 3.09 3.58
CA ALA A 214 9.33 2.23 3.71
C ALA A 214 9.02 0.90 3.02
N VAL A 215 9.72 0.63 1.93
CA VAL A 215 9.55 -0.60 1.14
C VAL A 215 10.73 -1.53 1.38
N PHE A 216 10.48 -2.78 1.71
CA PHE A 216 11.47 -3.82 1.89
C PHE A 216 10.90 -5.20 1.57
N ALA A 217 11.76 -6.10 1.12
CA ALA A 217 11.35 -7.44 0.67
C ALA A 217 12.27 -8.53 1.23
N ASP A 218 11.76 -9.76 1.32
CA ASP A 218 12.57 -10.94 1.46
C ASP A 218 13.04 -11.34 0.05
N HIS A 219 14.29 -11.04 -0.26
CA HIS A 219 14.89 -11.64 -1.44
C HIS A 219 15.13 -13.11 -1.11
N LEU A 220 14.44 -13.99 -1.82
CA LEU A 220 14.89 -15.38 -1.87
C LEU A 220 16.34 -15.31 -2.35
N ASN A 221 17.29 -15.69 -1.47
CA ASN A 221 18.69 -15.79 -1.83
C ASN A 221 18.77 -16.71 -3.06
N ASN A 222 18.82 -16.08 -4.24
CA ASN A 222 19.18 -16.80 -5.44
C ASN A 222 20.71 -17.01 -5.34
N PRO A 223 21.18 -18.28 -5.26
CA PRO A 223 22.62 -18.60 -5.16
C PRO A 223 23.40 -18.07 -6.35
#